data_1ba279efef98174bd9dc47cc5ff87e85
#
_entry.id   1ba279efef98174bd9dc47cc5ff87e85
#
_cell.length_a   1.000
_cell.length_b   1.000
_cell.length_c   1.000
_cell.angle_alpha   90.00
_cell.angle_beta   90.00
_cell.angle_gamma   90.00
#
_symmetry.space_group_name_H-M   'P 1'
#
loop_
_entity.id
_entity.type
_entity.pdbx_description
1 polymer ?
#
loop_
_entity_poly.entity_id
_entity_poly.type
_entity_poly.pdbx_seq_one_letter_code
_entity_poly.pdbx_strand_id
1 'polypeptide(L)'
;MSFKDLPIMQDKKKGVLLFYPYVSKKSGRNVKKKLAGRWLGQGPIVDKFENDFKKKFAKNCSVIATGSGTDSLHLAYILAGLKKGDEVITTVFTCTATNIPMLYMGLKIKFADIEIDTMN
;
A
#
# COMPACT_ATOMS: atom_id res chain seq x y z
N MET A 1 -15.46 -19.24 -0.51
CA MET A 1 -14.17 -19.90 -0.68
C MET A 1 -13.49 -19.87 0.68
N SER A 2 -13.22 -21.02 1.26
CA SER A 2 -12.54 -21.16 2.55
C SER A 2 -11.02 -21.03 2.31
N PHE A 3 -10.25 -20.62 3.34
CA PHE A 3 -8.78 -20.66 3.31
C PHE A 3 -8.22 -22.02 2.88
N LYS A 4 -9.00 -23.09 3.16
CA LYS A 4 -8.64 -24.47 2.84
C LYS A 4 -8.73 -24.82 1.34
N ASP A 5 -9.41 -23.97 0.57
CA ASP A 5 -9.72 -24.25 -0.85
C ASP A 5 -8.70 -23.62 -1.83
N LEU A 6 -7.66 -22.94 -1.31
CA LEU A 6 -6.62 -22.36 -2.14
C LEU A 6 -5.52 -23.40 -2.40
N PRO A 7 -5.16 -23.67 -3.66
CA PRO A 7 -4.15 -24.67 -4.02
C PRO A 7 -2.81 -24.48 -3.30
N ILE A 8 -2.46 -23.23 -3.03
CA ILE A 8 -1.20 -22.85 -2.36
C ILE A 8 -1.22 -23.21 -0.86
N MET A 9 -2.42 -23.30 -0.24
CA MET A 9 -2.59 -23.59 1.17
C MET A 9 -2.72 -25.11 1.47
N GLN A 10 -2.89 -25.93 0.45
CA GLN A 10 -3.04 -27.38 0.62
C GLN A 10 -1.72 -28.09 0.87
N ASP A 11 -0.59 -27.48 0.48
CA ASP A 11 0.72 -28.06 0.64
C ASP A 11 1.50 -27.43 1.81
N LYS A 12 1.22 -27.90 3.02
CA LYS A 12 1.91 -27.48 4.24
C LYS A 12 3.43 -27.74 4.23
N LYS A 13 3.95 -28.49 3.25
CA LYS A 13 5.37 -28.84 3.13
C LYS A 13 6.17 -27.83 2.30
N LYS A 14 5.52 -26.89 1.60
CA LYS A 14 6.19 -26.04 0.62
C LYS A 14 6.58 -24.62 1.08
N GLY A 15 6.45 -24.32 2.36
CA GLY A 15 6.98 -23.07 2.92
C GLY A 15 5.93 -22.13 3.52
N VAL A 16 6.40 -21.01 4.01
CA VAL A 16 5.57 -19.94 4.60
C VAL A 16 5.13 -18.98 3.50
N LEU A 17 3.82 -18.72 3.42
CA LEU A 17 3.30 -17.71 2.50
C LEU A 17 3.73 -16.32 2.96
N LEU A 18 4.49 -15.64 2.11
CA LEU A 18 4.93 -14.27 2.36
C LEU A 18 3.78 -13.24 2.22
N PHE A 19 2.86 -13.48 1.30
CA PHE A 19 1.72 -12.61 1.04
C PHE A 19 0.41 -13.38 1.03
N TYR A 20 -0.48 -13.02 1.95
CA TYR A 20 -1.84 -13.52 1.98
C TYR A 20 -2.81 -12.43 2.43
N PRO A 21 -3.29 -11.57 1.51
CA PRO A 21 -4.16 -10.47 1.87
C PRO A 21 -5.52 -10.96 2.36
N TYR A 22 -6.00 -10.36 3.43
CA TYR A 22 -7.37 -10.59 3.90
C TYR A 22 -8.37 -9.93 2.96
N VAL A 23 -9.31 -10.71 2.44
CA VAL A 23 -10.44 -10.21 1.65
C VAL A 23 -11.74 -10.55 2.37
N SER A 24 -12.50 -9.53 2.78
CA SER A 24 -13.75 -9.76 3.49
C SER A 24 -14.81 -10.39 2.57
N LYS A 25 -15.71 -11.21 3.14
CA LYS A 25 -16.84 -11.79 2.39
C LYS A 25 -17.76 -10.74 1.78
N LYS A 26 -17.76 -9.50 2.29
CA LYS A 26 -18.55 -8.37 1.76
C LYS A 26 -17.89 -7.72 0.55
N SER A 27 -16.58 -7.82 0.38
CA SER A 27 -15.81 -7.15 -0.68
C SER A 27 -16.32 -7.53 -2.07
N GLY A 28 -16.46 -8.82 -2.36
CA GLY A 28 -16.96 -9.29 -3.66
C GLY A 28 -18.34 -8.77 -4.01
N ARG A 29 -19.26 -8.75 -3.03
CA ARG A 29 -20.62 -8.19 -3.23
C ARG A 29 -20.60 -6.68 -3.49
N ASN A 30 -19.76 -5.96 -2.77
CA ASN A 30 -19.63 -4.51 -2.94
C ASN A 30 -19.04 -4.15 -4.29
N VAL A 31 -17.97 -4.86 -4.71
CA VAL A 31 -17.36 -4.69 -6.04
C VAL A 31 -18.38 -4.96 -7.14
N LYS A 32 -19.10 -6.12 -7.09
CA LYS A 32 -20.15 -6.44 -8.06
C LYS A 32 -21.21 -5.33 -8.19
N LYS A 33 -21.67 -4.81 -7.03
CA LYS A 33 -22.67 -3.71 -7.02
C LYS A 33 -22.13 -2.45 -7.69
N LYS A 34 -20.83 -2.17 -7.52
CA LYS A 34 -20.20 -0.97 -8.08
C LYS A 34 -19.97 -1.08 -9.58
N LEU A 35 -19.51 -2.23 -10.05
CA LEU A 35 -19.37 -2.50 -11.48
C LEU A 35 -20.72 -2.38 -12.19
N ALA A 36 -21.82 -2.86 -11.60
CA ALA A 36 -23.16 -2.70 -12.14
C ALA A 36 -23.61 -1.23 -12.27
N GLY A 37 -23.14 -0.35 -11.37
CA GLY A 37 -23.42 1.09 -11.40
C GLY A 37 -22.60 1.88 -12.41
N ARG A 38 -21.64 1.26 -13.10
CA ARG A 38 -20.76 1.84 -14.14
C ARG A 38 -19.93 3.04 -13.73
N TRP A 39 -19.94 3.46 -12.47
CA TRP A 39 -19.04 4.51 -11.98
C TRP A 39 -17.76 3.86 -11.45
N LEU A 40 -16.72 3.81 -12.26
CA LEU A 40 -15.49 3.09 -11.99
C LEU A 40 -14.30 4.00 -11.62
N GLY A 41 -14.47 5.32 -11.71
CA GLY A 41 -13.47 6.31 -11.34
C GLY A 41 -13.63 6.81 -9.90
N GLN A 42 -12.89 7.87 -9.61
CA GLN A 42 -13.04 8.62 -8.37
C GLN A 42 -14.48 9.15 -8.25
N GLY A 43 -15.03 9.13 -7.05
CA GLY A 43 -16.39 9.56 -6.80
C GLY A 43 -16.87 9.21 -5.39
N PRO A 44 -18.18 9.21 -5.13
CA PRO A 44 -18.74 9.18 -3.76
C PRO A 44 -18.24 8.06 -2.86
N ILE A 45 -17.71 6.95 -3.42
CA ILE A 45 -17.15 5.86 -2.61
C ILE A 45 -15.74 6.17 -2.16
N VAL A 46 -14.96 6.80 -3.03
CA VAL A 46 -13.61 7.27 -2.67
C VAL A 46 -13.76 8.35 -1.60
N ASP A 47 -14.65 9.32 -1.80
CA ASP A 47 -14.94 10.36 -0.82
C ASP A 47 -15.36 9.77 0.53
N LYS A 48 -16.23 8.76 0.50
CA LYS A 48 -16.63 8.05 1.72
C LYS A 48 -15.46 7.34 2.38
N PHE A 49 -14.61 6.67 1.61
CA PHE A 49 -13.42 5.98 2.13
C PHE A 49 -12.47 6.97 2.80
N GLU A 50 -12.16 8.08 2.14
CA GLU A 50 -11.28 9.13 2.67
C GLU A 50 -11.84 9.71 3.97
N ASN A 51 -13.15 10.01 4.01
CA ASN A 51 -13.81 10.52 5.20
C ASN A 51 -13.83 9.50 6.36
N ASP A 52 -14.09 8.23 6.08
CA ASP A 52 -14.11 7.18 7.10
C ASP A 52 -12.68 6.94 7.64
N PHE A 53 -11.68 6.94 6.76
CA PHE A 53 -10.28 6.83 7.14
C PHE A 53 -9.84 8.02 8.00
N LYS A 54 -10.17 9.24 7.57
CA LYS A 54 -9.92 10.46 8.32
C LYS A 54 -10.47 10.39 9.74
N LYS A 55 -11.75 10.04 9.87
CA LYS A 55 -12.42 9.93 11.19
C LYS A 55 -11.74 8.93 12.10
N LYS A 56 -11.26 7.82 11.55
CA LYS A 56 -10.72 6.71 12.34
C LYS A 56 -9.24 6.88 12.68
N PHE A 57 -8.44 7.37 11.74
CA PHE A 57 -6.98 7.31 11.81
C PHE A 57 -6.27 8.66 11.73
N ALA A 58 -6.89 9.68 11.15
CA ALA A 58 -6.21 10.92 10.77
C ALA A 58 -7.08 12.17 11.01
N LYS A 59 -7.69 12.31 12.20
CA LYS A 59 -8.71 13.32 12.52
C LYS A 59 -8.33 14.76 12.15
N ASN A 60 -7.05 15.11 12.26
CA ASN A 60 -6.54 16.47 12.04
C ASN A 60 -5.81 16.65 10.71
N CYS A 61 -5.90 15.65 9.80
CA CYS A 61 -5.20 15.67 8.53
C CYS A 61 -6.18 15.60 7.36
N SER A 62 -5.74 16.06 6.20
CA SER A 62 -6.40 15.72 4.94
C SER A 62 -6.03 14.29 4.54
N VAL A 63 -6.97 13.58 3.93
CA VAL A 63 -6.76 12.21 3.45
C VAL A 63 -7.06 12.17 1.97
N ILE A 64 -6.17 11.59 1.20
CA ILE A 64 -6.30 11.39 -0.24
C ILE A 64 -6.04 9.92 -0.54
N ALA A 65 -6.97 9.28 -1.24
CA ALA A 65 -6.79 7.94 -1.78
C ALA A 65 -5.93 7.99 -3.05
N THR A 66 -5.00 7.06 -3.18
CA THR A 66 -4.12 6.92 -4.35
C THR A 66 -4.34 5.55 -5.00
N GLY A 67 -3.77 5.34 -6.19
CA GLY A 67 -3.89 4.09 -6.93
C GLY A 67 -3.16 2.91 -6.28
N SER A 68 -2.10 3.21 -5.53
CA SER A 68 -1.27 2.19 -4.88
C SER A 68 -0.49 2.77 -3.70
N GLY A 69 0.10 1.89 -2.87
CA GLY A 69 1.05 2.32 -1.85
C GLY A 69 2.30 3.00 -2.43
N THR A 70 2.73 2.57 -3.62
CA THR A 70 3.84 3.20 -4.35
C THR A 70 3.51 4.66 -4.69
N ASP A 71 2.30 4.92 -5.19
CA ASP A 71 1.85 6.28 -5.51
C ASP A 71 1.73 7.13 -4.25
N SER A 72 1.26 6.53 -3.15
CA SER A 72 1.19 7.21 -1.84
C SER A 72 2.57 7.64 -1.35
N LEU A 73 3.57 6.76 -1.46
CA LEU A 73 4.95 7.08 -1.09
C LEU A 73 5.54 8.15 -2.00
N HIS A 74 5.33 8.05 -3.31
CA HIS A 74 5.79 9.07 -4.25
C HIS A 74 5.22 10.45 -3.92
N LEU A 75 3.91 10.51 -3.68
CA LEU A 75 3.24 11.75 -3.27
C LEU A 75 3.78 12.27 -1.94
N ALA A 76 4.03 11.37 -0.96
CA ALA A 76 4.59 11.76 0.33
C ALA A 76 5.99 12.37 0.20
N TYR A 77 6.84 11.83 -0.67
CA TYR A 77 8.18 12.39 -0.91
C TYR A 77 8.11 13.77 -1.57
N ILE A 78 7.18 13.97 -2.50
CA ILE A 78 6.93 15.30 -3.11
C ILE A 78 6.45 16.29 -2.05
N LEU A 79 5.49 15.89 -1.21
CA LEU A 79 4.95 16.75 -0.14
C LEU A 79 5.98 17.05 0.95
N ALA A 80 6.94 16.16 1.18
CA ALA A 80 8.09 16.41 2.05
C ALA A 80 9.09 17.42 1.45
N GLY A 81 8.89 17.84 0.21
CA GLY A 81 9.73 18.82 -0.46
C GLY A 81 11.02 18.25 -1.03
N LEU A 82 11.16 16.93 -1.13
CA LEU A 82 12.35 16.28 -1.69
C LEU A 82 12.54 16.65 -3.17
N LYS A 83 13.78 16.90 -3.55
CA LYS A 83 14.17 17.33 -4.90
C LYS A 83 15.29 16.43 -5.44
N LYS A 84 15.41 16.40 -6.76
CA LYS A 84 16.52 15.68 -7.43
C LYS A 84 17.86 16.05 -6.80
N GLY A 85 18.61 15.03 -6.41
CA GLY A 85 19.93 15.16 -5.78
C GLY A 85 19.93 15.15 -4.28
N ASP A 86 18.78 15.28 -3.62
CA ASP A 86 18.67 15.12 -2.16
C ASP A 86 19.03 13.70 -1.74
N GLU A 87 19.60 13.58 -0.56
CA GLU A 87 19.99 12.29 0.01
C GLU A 87 18.90 11.76 0.93
N VAL A 88 18.56 10.49 0.77
CA VAL A 88 17.59 9.76 1.59
C VAL A 88 18.18 8.48 2.11
N ILE A 89 17.91 8.17 3.38
CA ILE A 89 18.30 6.91 4.01
C ILE A 89 17.10 5.98 4.01
N THR A 90 17.31 4.74 3.59
CA THR A 90 16.30 3.68 3.56
C THR A 90 16.95 2.33 3.82
N THR A 91 16.16 1.27 3.87
CA THR A 91 16.66 -0.10 4.02
C THR A 91 16.50 -0.90 2.73
N VAL A 92 17.34 -1.93 2.56
CA VAL A 92 17.15 -2.96 1.52
C VAL A 92 16.06 -3.96 1.91
N PHE A 93 15.78 -4.09 3.21
CA PHE A 93 14.76 -5.01 3.72
C PHE A 93 13.38 -4.33 3.72
N THR A 94 12.88 -4.09 2.52
CA THR A 94 11.55 -3.48 2.30
C THR A 94 10.99 -3.92 0.96
N CYS A 95 9.70 -3.63 0.73
CA CYS A 95 9.12 -3.77 -0.60
C CYS A 95 9.80 -2.80 -1.57
N THR A 96 10.12 -3.24 -2.78
CA THR A 96 10.70 -2.42 -3.86
C THR A 96 9.90 -1.13 -4.10
N ALA A 97 8.58 -1.19 -3.89
CA ALA A 97 7.67 -0.05 -3.96
C ALA A 97 8.08 1.14 -3.07
N THR A 98 8.83 0.91 -1.99
CA THR A 98 9.34 1.98 -1.12
C THR A 98 10.46 2.76 -1.80
N ASN A 99 11.37 2.09 -2.49
CA ASN A 99 12.58 2.70 -3.02
C ASN A 99 12.41 3.21 -4.47
N ILE A 100 11.51 2.62 -5.25
CA ILE A 100 11.31 2.99 -6.66
C ILE A 100 10.92 4.46 -6.85
N PRO A 101 10.00 5.05 -6.09
CA PRO A 101 9.65 6.47 -6.27
C PRO A 101 10.85 7.41 -6.00
N MET A 102 11.76 7.03 -5.12
CA MET A 102 12.99 7.80 -4.87
C MET A 102 13.88 7.85 -6.11
N LEU A 103 13.98 6.72 -6.84
CA LEU A 103 14.72 6.67 -8.11
C LEU A 103 14.05 7.55 -9.18
N TYR A 104 12.72 7.52 -9.29
CA TYR A 104 11.98 8.37 -10.24
C TYR A 104 12.19 9.86 -9.98
N MET A 105 12.32 10.24 -8.71
CA MET A 105 12.61 11.62 -8.32
C MET A 105 14.09 12.00 -8.46
N GLY A 106 14.97 11.05 -8.77
CA GLY A 106 16.42 11.27 -8.88
C GLY A 106 17.09 11.57 -7.55
N LEU A 107 16.56 11.00 -6.46
CA LEU A 107 17.15 11.11 -5.12
C LEU A 107 18.41 10.22 -5.02
N LYS A 108 19.32 10.60 -4.14
CA LYS A 108 20.50 9.79 -3.79
C LYS A 108 20.17 8.87 -2.64
N ILE A 109 20.01 7.59 -2.95
CA ILE A 109 19.64 6.60 -1.95
C ILE A 109 20.88 6.11 -1.21
N LYS A 110 20.84 6.16 0.12
CA LYS A 110 21.78 5.52 1.03
C LYS A 110 21.06 4.38 1.76
N PHE A 111 21.63 3.20 1.72
CA PHE A 111 21.07 2.07 2.43
C PHE A 111 21.67 1.97 3.83
N ALA A 112 20.80 1.85 4.82
CA ALA A 112 21.14 1.43 6.16
C ALA A 112 20.73 -0.03 6.37
N ASP A 113 21.48 -0.75 7.18
CA ASP A 113 21.13 -2.11 7.57
C ASP A 113 20.03 -2.09 8.64
N ILE A 114 19.42 -3.23 8.84
CA ILE A 114 18.36 -3.41 9.82
C ILE A 114 18.88 -4.15 11.04
N GLU A 115 18.28 -3.90 12.19
CA GLU A 115 18.49 -4.68 13.38
C GLU A 115 17.80 -6.05 13.23
N ILE A 116 18.56 -7.13 13.49
CA ILE A 116 18.09 -8.50 13.26
C ILE A 116 16.86 -8.87 14.11
N ASP A 117 16.81 -8.38 15.34
CA ASP A 117 15.77 -8.76 16.30
C ASP A 117 14.43 -8.07 16.02
N THR A 118 14.46 -6.86 15.52
CA THR A 118 13.26 -6.03 15.28
C THR A 118 12.91 -5.89 13.80
N MET A 119 13.83 -6.20 12.91
CA MET A 119 13.73 -5.99 11.46
C MET A 119 13.53 -4.52 11.06
N ASN A 120 13.93 -3.57 11.92
CA ASN A 120 13.88 -2.12 11.69
C ASN A 120 15.27 -1.50 11.57
#